data_de7251b2bca583bfa2dee7eef8d226f1
#
_entry.id   de7251b2bca583bfa2dee7eef8d226f1
#
_cell.length_a   1.000
_cell.length_b   1.000
_cell.length_c   1.000
_cell.angle_alpha   90.00
_cell.angle_beta   90.00
_cell.angle_gamma   90.00
#
_symmetry.space_group_name_H-M   'P 1'
#
loop_
_entity.id
_entity.type
_entity.pdbx_description
1 polymer ?
#
loop_
_entity_poly.entity_id
_entity_poly.type
_entity_poly.pdbx_seq_one_letter_code
_entity_poly.pdbx_strand_id
1 'polypeptide(L)'
;MHKSYYITTPIYYPSAKPHMGHAYTSIIADFFARFKRIDGFDVHFLTGTDEHGLKIQRAAENNNVKPIDFCDQISQTFRDLSKTLNLSNTDFIRTTEERHKKTVQYLWSELEKNDDIYLSKYSGWYSVSDEAYYNEDEITDKDGKKIAEVSGSLVEWIEEESYFFRLSKWQDSLLDYYDKNADFISPKSRKNEVISFVKGGLKDLSISRKAFSWGIKVPDNPDHVIYVWLDALTNYISALNYPDINDILFKKFWPASVHLIGKDILRFHAIYWPAFLMAAKIPLPVKVYGHGWILSGDEKMSKSKGNILDPLDIINTYGLDPLRYYLIKEVSFGNDGNISKDRLEDCINSDLANNYGNLCQRVTAFAEKNC
;
A
#
# COMPACT_ATOMS: atom_id res chain seq x y z
N MET A 1 -18.09 17.25 19.23
CA MET A 1 -16.78 16.73 18.81
C MET A 1 -16.79 16.57 17.30
N HIS A 2 -15.82 17.09 16.58
CA HIS A 2 -15.68 16.80 15.15
C HIS A 2 -15.42 15.31 14.97
N LYS A 3 -16.10 14.68 13.99
CA LYS A 3 -15.86 13.29 13.64
C LYS A 3 -14.46 13.18 13.02
N SER A 4 -13.68 12.19 13.41
CA SER A 4 -12.35 11.94 12.83
C SER A 4 -12.45 10.96 11.66
N TYR A 5 -11.54 11.11 10.69
CA TYR A 5 -11.42 10.22 9.54
C TYR A 5 -9.94 9.99 9.21
N TYR A 6 -9.47 8.76 9.33
CA TYR A 6 -8.11 8.38 9.00
C TYR A 6 -8.10 7.53 7.73
N ILE A 7 -7.52 8.06 6.66
CA ILE A 7 -7.35 7.38 5.38
C ILE A 7 -5.86 7.22 5.07
N THR A 8 -5.50 6.05 4.55
CA THR A 8 -4.12 5.76 4.17
C THR A 8 -4.03 5.22 2.75
N THR A 9 -2.96 5.54 2.04
CA THR A 9 -2.45 4.71 0.94
C THR A 9 -1.55 3.61 1.49
N PRO A 10 -1.13 2.60 0.70
CA PRO A 10 0.07 1.86 1.04
C PRO A 10 1.27 2.80 1.01
N ILE A 11 2.31 2.48 1.76
CA ILE A 11 3.60 3.11 1.56
C ILE A 11 4.26 2.51 0.31
N TYR A 12 4.85 3.38 -0.51
CA TYR A 12 5.35 2.99 -1.82
C TYR A 12 6.79 2.50 -1.76
N TYR A 13 7.07 1.41 -2.47
CA TYR A 13 8.40 0.83 -2.52
C TYR A 13 9.31 1.63 -3.46
N PRO A 14 10.35 2.35 -2.95
CA PRO A 14 11.11 3.31 -3.72
C PRO A 14 12.26 2.64 -4.50
N SER A 15 11.98 1.56 -5.24
CA SER A 15 12.95 0.91 -6.11
C SER A 15 13.06 1.56 -7.49
N ALA A 16 12.12 2.44 -7.84
CA ALA A 16 12.06 3.19 -9.08
C ALA A 16 11.22 4.46 -8.92
N LYS A 17 11.28 5.36 -9.92
CA LYS A 17 10.42 6.55 -9.98
C LYS A 17 8.94 6.17 -9.92
N PRO A 18 8.08 7.04 -9.33
CA PRO A 18 6.64 6.80 -9.29
C PRO A 18 6.04 6.67 -10.71
N HIS A 19 4.93 5.93 -10.80
CA HIS A 19 4.20 5.67 -12.04
C HIS A 19 2.70 5.92 -11.85
N MET A 20 1.91 5.77 -12.92
CA MET A 20 0.47 6.05 -12.94
C MET A 20 -0.33 5.29 -11.86
N GLY A 21 0.07 4.06 -11.50
CA GLY A 21 -0.58 3.31 -10.42
C GLY A 21 -0.45 4.00 -9.05
N HIS A 22 0.73 4.56 -8.76
CA HIS A 22 0.93 5.36 -7.54
C HIS A 22 0.10 6.64 -7.56
N ALA A 23 0.07 7.34 -8.70
CA ALA A 23 -0.75 8.55 -8.87
C ALA A 23 -2.24 8.24 -8.68
N TYR A 24 -2.74 7.15 -9.24
CA TYR A 24 -4.14 6.72 -9.11
C TYR A 24 -4.54 6.48 -7.66
N THR A 25 -3.80 5.62 -6.95
CA THR A 25 -4.06 5.33 -5.53
C THR A 25 -4.07 6.61 -4.69
N SER A 26 -3.07 7.48 -4.91
CA SER A 26 -2.92 8.73 -4.16
C SER A 26 -4.05 9.72 -4.47
N ILE A 27 -4.46 9.86 -5.74
CA ILE A 27 -5.55 10.74 -6.16
C ILE A 27 -6.88 10.29 -5.58
N ILE A 28 -7.17 8.98 -5.56
CA ILE A 28 -8.41 8.47 -4.95
C ILE A 28 -8.41 8.71 -3.44
N ALA A 29 -7.31 8.44 -2.75
CA ALA A 29 -7.22 8.71 -1.32
C ALA A 29 -7.42 10.20 -1.02
N ASP A 30 -6.82 11.08 -1.83
CA ASP A 30 -6.97 12.54 -1.72
C ASP A 30 -8.40 13.00 -2.01
N PHE A 31 -9.08 12.38 -2.97
CA PHE A 31 -10.48 12.65 -3.26
C PHE A 31 -11.35 12.39 -2.03
N PHE A 32 -11.22 11.22 -1.40
CA PHE A 32 -11.95 10.90 -0.18
C PHE A 32 -11.56 11.79 0.99
N ALA A 33 -10.28 12.11 1.14
CA ALA A 33 -9.81 13.01 2.20
C ALA A 33 -10.43 14.40 2.07
N ARG A 34 -10.45 14.99 0.86
CA ARG A 34 -11.06 16.28 0.57
C ARG A 34 -12.57 16.25 0.77
N PHE A 35 -13.24 15.20 0.26
CA PHE A 35 -14.68 15.03 0.45
C PHE A 35 -15.05 14.98 1.95
N LYS A 36 -14.29 14.20 2.74
CA LYS A 36 -14.53 14.12 4.18
C LYS A 36 -14.28 15.41 4.92
N ARG A 37 -13.33 16.25 4.50
CA ARG A 37 -13.15 17.60 5.06
C ARG A 37 -14.34 18.50 4.76
N ILE A 38 -14.88 18.45 3.53
CA ILE A 38 -16.10 19.17 3.15
C ILE A 38 -17.31 18.70 3.98
N ASP A 39 -17.35 17.38 4.28
CA ASP A 39 -18.38 16.73 5.12
C ASP A 39 -18.19 17.01 6.63
N GLY A 40 -17.24 17.89 7.00
CA GLY A 40 -17.00 18.35 8.36
C GLY A 40 -16.17 17.42 9.24
N PHE A 41 -15.48 16.43 8.66
CA PHE A 41 -14.58 15.56 9.41
C PHE A 41 -13.20 16.22 9.60
N ASP A 42 -12.57 15.93 10.73
CA ASP A 42 -11.15 16.14 10.90
C ASP A 42 -10.41 14.95 10.27
N VAL A 43 -9.60 15.20 9.26
CA VAL A 43 -9.03 14.15 8.39
C VAL A 43 -7.53 14.05 8.59
N HIS A 44 -7.07 12.85 8.92
CA HIS A 44 -5.66 12.44 8.79
C HIS A 44 -5.50 11.61 7.51
N PHE A 45 -4.64 12.06 6.60
CA PHE A 45 -4.32 11.38 5.36
C PHE A 45 -2.85 11.02 5.34
N LEU A 46 -2.53 9.72 5.42
CA LEU A 46 -1.18 9.18 5.44
C LEU A 46 -0.80 8.58 4.10
N THR A 47 0.38 8.89 3.65
CA THR A 47 1.13 8.19 2.59
C THR A 47 2.60 8.10 2.99
N GLY A 48 3.45 7.44 2.19
CA GLY A 48 4.86 7.31 2.54
C GLY A 48 5.65 6.38 1.65
N THR A 49 6.85 6.02 2.09
CA THR A 49 7.77 5.11 1.39
C THR A 49 8.22 3.95 2.29
N ASP A 50 8.25 2.75 1.70
CA ASP A 50 8.77 1.51 2.28
C ASP A 50 10.21 1.32 1.81
N GLU A 51 11.18 1.56 2.69
CA GLU A 51 12.58 1.80 2.33
C GLU A 51 13.53 0.67 2.72
N HIS A 52 13.05 -0.42 3.30
CA HIS A 52 13.87 -1.54 3.73
C HIS A 52 13.81 -2.73 2.75
N GLY A 53 14.68 -3.71 2.94
CA GLY A 53 14.68 -4.97 2.19
C GLY A 53 15.85 -5.13 1.22
N LEU A 54 15.98 -6.37 0.74
CA LEU A 54 17.10 -6.78 -0.13
C LEU A 54 17.12 -6.03 -1.46
N LYS A 55 15.96 -5.73 -2.01
CA LYS A 55 15.85 -5.04 -3.31
C LYS A 55 16.37 -3.61 -3.25
N ILE A 56 16.09 -2.89 -2.16
CA ILE A 56 16.65 -1.55 -1.91
C ILE A 56 18.16 -1.64 -1.69
N GLN A 57 18.62 -2.60 -0.88
CA GLN A 57 20.04 -2.81 -0.65
C GLN A 57 20.78 -3.03 -1.98
N ARG A 58 20.31 -3.94 -2.82
CA ARG A 58 20.89 -4.21 -4.15
C ARG A 58 20.81 -2.99 -5.09
N ALA A 59 19.71 -2.24 -5.05
CA ALA A 59 19.59 -1.03 -5.86
C ALA A 59 20.61 0.04 -5.45
N ALA A 60 20.86 0.22 -4.17
CA ALA A 60 21.88 1.12 -3.65
C ALA A 60 23.31 0.67 -4.03
N GLU A 61 23.59 -0.63 -3.87
CA GLU A 61 24.87 -1.24 -4.27
C GLU A 61 25.14 -1.04 -5.77
N ASN A 62 24.15 -1.27 -6.63
CA ASN A 62 24.25 -1.07 -8.09
C ASN A 62 24.49 0.41 -8.47
N ASN A 63 24.08 1.35 -7.62
CA ASN A 63 24.32 2.78 -7.80
C ASN A 63 25.56 3.27 -7.04
N ASN A 64 26.31 2.38 -6.37
CA ASN A 64 27.49 2.71 -5.56
C ASN A 64 27.21 3.79 -4.48
N VAL A 65 26.06 3.74 -3.85
CA VAL A 65 25.65 4.64 -2.74
C VAL A 65 25.22 3.84 -1.52
N LYS A 66 25.17 4.48 -0.35
CA LYS A 66 24.59 3.84 0.84
C LYS A 66 23.07 3.67 0.67
N PRO A 67 22.47 2.61 1.24
CA PRO A 67 21.01 2.42 1.16
C PRO A 67 20.21 3.63 1.63
N ILE A 68 20.63 4.31 2.71
CA ILE A 68 19.92 5.49 3.20
C ILE A 68 19.97 6.66 2.21
N ASP A 69 21.13 6.90 1.59
CA ASP A 69 21.30 7.98 0.62
C ASP A 69 20.48 7.71 -0.65
N PHE A 70 20.37 6.43 -1.05
CA PHE A 70 19.50 5.99 -2.12
C PHE A 70 18.02 6.24 -1.78
N CYS A 71 17.59 5.84 -0.58
CA CYS A 71 16.23 6.07 -0.10
C CYS A 71 15.89 7.56 -0.03
N ASP A 72 16.79 8.41 0.43
CA ASP A 72 16.59 9.86 0.50
C ASP A 72 16.31 10.45 -0.88
N GLN A 73 17.09 10.04 -1.89
CA GLN A 73 16.90 10.51 -3.27
C GLN A 73 15.57 10.04 -3.86
N ILE A 74 15.25 8.76 -3.74
CA ILE A 74 14.04 8.21 -4.37
C ILE A 74 12.79 8.61 -3.61
N SER A 75 12.80 8.61 -2.27
CA SER A 75 11.67 9.09 -1.46
C SER A 75 11.31 10.54 -1.79
N GLN A 76 12.31 11.38 -2.11
CA GLN A 76 12.05 12.74 -2.54
C GLN A 76 11.21 12.79 -3.83
N THR A 77 11.39 11.86 -4.76
CA THR A 77 10.56 11.81 -6.00
C THR A 77 9.08 11.53 -5.69
N PHE A 78 8.80 10.74 -4.65
CA PHE A 78 7.42 10.49 -4.19
C PHE A 78 6.82 11.70 -3.46
N ARG A 79 7.65 12.42 -2.68
CA ARG A 79 7.23 13.70 -2.09
C ARG A 79 6.94 14.76 -3.16
N ASP A 80 7.74 14.81 -4.21
CA ASP A 80 7.54 15.74 -5.33
C ASP A 80 6.32 15.36 -6.16
N LEU A 81 6.07 14.05 -6.38
CA LEU A 81 4.82 13.59 -6.97
C LEU A 81 3.62 14.04 -6.14
N SER A 82 3.66 13.89 -4.81
CA SER A 82 2.58 14.33 -3.91
C SER A 82 2.29 15.84 -4.06
N LYS A 83 3.32 16.66 -4.20
CA LYS A 83 3.17 18.11 -4.46
C LYS A 83 2.59 18.37 -5.85
N THR A 84 3.13 17.70 -6.89
CA THR A 84 2.66 17.87 -8.28
C THR A 84 1.20 17.44 -8.44
N LEU A 85 0.79 16.37 -7.76
CA LEU A 85 -0.61 15.93 -7.73
C LEU A 85 -1.49 16.78 -6.82
N ASN A 86 -0.94 17.79 -6.13
CA ASN A 86 -1.64 18.62 -5.15
C ASN A 86 -2.38 17.77 -4.10
N LEU A 87 -1.70 16.75 -3.55
CA LEU A 87 -2.28 15.91 -2.51
C LEU A 87 -2.38 16.67 -1.19
N SER A 88 -3.44 16.40 -0.46
CA SER A 88 -3.72 17.01 0.85
C SER A 88 -3.33 16.12 2.02
N ASN A 89 -2.34 15.23 1.81
CA ASN A 89 -1.83 14.36 2.88
C ASN A 89 -1.27 15.17 4.05
N THR A 90 -1.58 14.72 5.25
CA THR A 90 -1.18 15.38 6.51
C THR A 90 0.15 14.87 7.03
N ASP A 91 0.53 13.66 6.63
CA ASP A 91 1.81 13.05 6.98
C ASP A 91 2.38 12.27 5.78
N PHE A 92 3.70 12.10 5.78
CA PHE A 92 4.45 11.29 4.83
C PHE A 92 5.49 10.49 5.62
N ILE A 93 5.14 9.26 5.96
CA ILE A 93 5.99 8.37 6.76
C ILE A 93 7.06 7.69 5.91
N ARG A 94 8.26 7.53 6.46
CA ARG A 94 9.34 6.70 5.90
C ARG A 94 9.66 5.59 6.88
N THR A 95 9.86 4.37 6.42
CA THR A 95 10.19 3.26 7.33
C THR A 95 11.59 3.43 7.95
N THR A 96 12.43 4.28 7.39
CA THR A 96 13.75 4.66 7.95
C THR A 96 13.66 5.68 9.09
N GLU A 97 12.50 6.28 9.38
CA GLU A 97 12.34 7.21 10.49
C GLU A 97 12.41 6.51 11.86
N GLU A 98 13.03 7.17 12.83
CA GLU A 98 13.20 6.61 14.18
C GLU A 98 11.86 6.30 14.88
N ARG A 99 10.82 7.13 14.66
CA ARG A 99 9.46 6.88 15.20
C ARG A 99 8.91 5.56 14.68
N HIS A 100 9.17 5.23 13.41
CA HIS A 100 8.72 3.99 12.81
C HIS A 100 9.51 2.78 13.33
N LYS A 101 10.84 2.83 13.30
CA LYS A 101 11.70 1.75 13.79
C LYS A 101 11.38 1.35 15.25
N LYS A 102 11.21 2.34 16.12
CA LYS A 102 10.83 2.12 17.52
C LYS A 102 9.48 1.40 17.64
N THR A 103 8.50 1.81 16.85
CA THR A 103 7.18 1.20 16.85
C THR A 103 7.22 -0.25 16.36
N VAL A 104 7.99 -0.53 15.31
CA VAL A 104 8.16 -1.89 14.77
C VAL A 104 8.82 -2.81 15.81
N GLN A 105 9.90 -2.34 16.45
CA GLN A 105 10.57 -3.11 17.49
C GLN A 105 9.68 -3.33 18.72
N TYR A 106 8.88 -2.34 19.09
CA TYR A 106 7.90 -2.50 20.16
C TYR A 106 6.83 -3.52 19.81
N LEU A 107 6.26 -3.45 18.59
CA LEU A 107 5.28 -4.43 18.12
C LEU A 107 5.86 -5.84 18.12
N TRP A 108 7.09 -6.02 17.63
CA TRP A 108 7.80 -7.30 17.70
C TRP A 108 7.86 -7.85 19.11
N SER A 109 8.30 -7.03 20.06
CA SER A 109 8.41 -7.46 21.46
C SER A 109 7.07 -7.82 22.10
N GLU A 110 5.97 -7.14 21.74
CA GLU A 110 4.63 -7.51 22.18
C GLU A 110 4.16 -8.85 21.58
N LEU A 111 4.44 -9.11 20.29
CA LEU A 111 4.13 -10.38 19.65
C LEU A 111 4.93 -11.54 20.27
N GLU A 112 6.21 -11.33 20.55
CA GLU A 112 7.08 -12.32 21.19
C GLU A 112 6.62 -12.63 22.62
N LYS A 113 6.34 -11.60 23.41
CA LYS A 113 5.80 -11.73 24.77
C LYS A 113 4.46 -12.49 24.85
N ASN A 114 3.63 -12.40 23.80
CA ASN A 114 2.36 -13.12 23.71
C ASN A 114 2.51 -14.54 23.13
N ASP A 115 3.74 -15.04 22.97
CA ASP A 115 4.04 -16.35 22.34
C ASP A 115 3.47 -16.49 20.93
N ASP A 116 3.43 -15.39 20.18
CA ASP A 116 3.00 -15.40 18.77
C ASP A 116 4.18 -15.44 17.79
N ILE A 117 5.44 -15.36 18.28
CA ILE A 117 6.69 -15.49 17.53
C ILE A 117 7.52 -16.63 18.08
N TYR A 118 8.14 -17.42 17.20
CA TYR A 118 9.09 -18.47 17.55
C TYR A 118 10.21 -18.59 16.51
N LEU A 119 11.39 -19.03 16.94
CA LEU A 119 12.53 -19.27 16.06
C LEU A 119 12.47 -20.70 15.50
N SER A 120 12.68 -20.86 14.17
CA SER A 120 12.73 -22.16 13.50
C SER A 120 13.59 -22.09 12.25
N LYS A 121 13.83 -23.25 11.62
CA LYS A 121 14.48 -23.30 10.30
C LYS A 121 13.41 -23.19 9.22
N TYR A 122 13.64 -22.33 8.26
CA TYR A 122 12.84 -22.20 7.06
C TYR A 122 13.57 -22.80 5.87
N SER A 123 12.85 -23.60 5.10
CA SER A 123 13.29 -24.01 3.76
C SER A 123 12.14 -23.80 2.78
N GLY A 124 12.40 -23.15 1.65
CA GLY A 124 11.35 -22.87 0.67
C GLY A 124 11.82 -22.02 -0.49
N TRP A 125 10.96 -21.89 -1.48
CA TRP A 125 11.20 -21.10 -2.67
C TRP A 125 10.97 -19.59 -2.37
N TYR A 126 11.97 -18.77 -2.61
CA TYR A 126 11.95 -17.34 -2.36
C TYR A 126 12.15 -16.54 -3.64
N SER A 127 11.29 -15.55 -3.88
CA SER A 127 11.51 -14.55 -4.93
C SER A 127 12.08 -13.26 -4.35
N VAL A 128 13.26 -12.90 -4.80
CA VAL A 128 13.89 -11.62 -4.43
C VAL A 128 13.12 -10.42 -4.99
N SER A 129 12.52 -10.56 -6.19
CA SER A 129 11.77 -9.46 -6.82
C SER A 129 10.44 -9.19 -6.14
N ASP A 130 9.80 -10.23 -5.60
CA ASP A 130 8.51 -10.11 -4.93
C ASP A 130 8.67 -9.96 -3.41
N GLU A 131 9.91 -10.21 -2.92
CA GLU A 131 10.25 -10.31 -1.50
C GLU A 131 9.30 -11.26 -0.73
N ALA A 132 8.94 -12.38 -1.37
CA ALA A 132 7.95 -13.33 -0.90
C ALA A 132 8.40 -14.76 -1.06
N TYR A 133 7.90 -15.63 -0.16
CA TYR A 133 8.04 -17.06 -0.28
C TYR A 133 6.83 -17.66 -0.98
N TYR A 134 7.09 -18.75 -1.71
CA TYR A 134 6.11 -19.50 -2.47
C TYR A 134 6.13 -20.97 -2.07
N ASN A 135 4.96 -21.59 -2.04
CA ASN A 135 4.86 -23.06 -1.91
C ASN A 135 5.16 -23.74 -3.26
N GLU A 136 5.42 -25.02 -3.24
CA GLU A 136 5.70 -25.77 -4.48
C GLU A 136 4.54 -25.75 -5.49
N ASP A 137 3.31 -25.69 -5.01
CA ASP A 137 2.08 -25.56 -5.82
C ASP A 137 1.86 -24.18 -6.44
N GLU A 138 2.63 -23.17 -6.00
CA GLU A 138 2.63 -21.81 -6.56
C GLU A 138 3.78 -21.58 -7.55
N ILE A 139 4.55 -22.64 -7.90
CA ILE A 139 5.75 -22.54 -8.72
C ILE A 139 5.58 -23.37 -9.99
N THR A 140 6.01 -22.80 -11.10
CA THR A 140 6.09 -23.49 -12.37
C THR A 140 7.52 -23.46 -12.92
N ASP A 141 7.84 -24.42 -13.79
CA ASP A 141 9.12 -24.46 -14.50
C ASP A 141 8.94 -23.82 -15.88
N LYS A 142 9.75 -22.81 -16.18
CA LYS A 142 9.77 -22.15 -17.48
C LYS A 142 11.21 -22.02 -17.98
N ASP A 143 11.51 -22.67 -19.07
CA ASP A 143 12.84 -22.69 -19.69
C ASP A 143 13.96 -23.14 -18.73
N GLY A 144 13.67 -24.16 -17.86
CA GLY A 144 14.61 -24.67 -16.87
C GLY A 144 14.82 -23.76 -15.65
N LYS A 145 13.96 -22.75 -15.47
CA LYS A 145 13.98 -21.86 -14.32
C LYS A 145 12.68 -21.97 -13.54
N LYS A 146 12.81 -22.04 -12.21
CA LYS A 146 11.65 -21.99 -11.32
C LYS A 146 11.13 -20.55 -11.22
N ILE A 147 9.84 -20.36 -11.47
CA ILE A 147 9.18 -19.06 -11.38
C ILE A 147 7.88 -19.16 -10.57
N ALA A 148 7.53 -18.09 -9.87
CA ALA A 148 6.24 -17.96 -9.22
C ALA A 148 5.14 -17.77 -10.27
N GLU A 149 4.07 -18.58 -10.24
CA GLU A 149 2.96 -18.51 -11.23
C GLU A 149 2.28 -17.15 -11.28
N VAL A 150 2.07 -16.56 -10.11
CA VAL A 150 1.29 -15.31 -9.98
C VAL A 150 2.04 -14.09 -10.52
N SER A 151 3.35 -14.02 -10.27
CA SER A 151 4.17 -12.83 -10.63
C SER A 151 5.05 -13.04 -11.85
N GLY A 152 5.35 -14.28 -12.21
CA GLY A 152 6.35 -14.64 -13.22
C GLY A 152 7.79 -14.40 -12.77
N SER A 153 8.00 -14.14 -11.48
CA SER A 153 9.30 -13.84 -10.90
C SER A 153 10.12 -15.09 -10.66
N LEU A 154 11.44 -14.99 -10.86
CA LEU A 154 12.37 -16.08 -10.51
C LEU A 154 12.32 -16.38 -9.01
N VAL A 155 12.35 -17.68 -8.68
CA VAL A 155 12.45 -18.15 -7.30
C VAL A 155 13.70 -19.01 -7.15
N GLU A 156 14.32 -18.95 -5.98
CA GLU A 156 15.47 -19.76 -5.57
C GLU A 156 15.15 -20.48 -4.26
N TRP A 157 15.69 -21.68 -4.10
CA TRP A 157 15.53 -22.46 -2.86
C TRP A 157 16.44 -21.89 -1.79
N ILE A 158 15.87 -21.51 -0.66
CA ILE A 158 16.60 -20.96 0.49
C ILE A 158 16.35 -21.85 1.71
N GLU A 159 17.41 -22.08 2.47
CA GLU A 159 17.36 -22.65 3.82
C GLU A 159 18.02 -21.67 4.77
N GLU A 160 17.24 -21.12 5.69
CA GLU A 160 17.76 -20.20 6.71
C GLU A 160 17.01 -20.34 8.03
N GLU A 161 17.67 -19.95 9.11
CA GLU A 161 17.01 -19.74 10.39
C GLU A 161 16.16 -18.49 10.30
N SER A 162 14.91 -18.57 10.74
CA SER A 162 13.97 -17.45 10.71
C SER A 162 13.04 -17.48 11.90
N TYR A 163 12.61 -16.30 12.32
CA TYR A 163 11.49 -16.17 13.24
C TYR A 163 10.19 -16.31 12.45
N PHE A 164 9.23 -17.02 13.06
CA PHE A 164 7.90 -17.25 12.51
C PHE A 164 6.85 -16.61 13.40
N PHE A 165 5.89 -15.93 12.78
CA PHE A 165 4.65 -15.54 13.41
C PHE A 165 3.63 -16.66 13.28
N ARG A 166 2.96 -17.04 14.39
CA ARG A 166 1.94 -18.10 14.44
C ARG A 166 0.64 -17.69 13.73
N LEU A 167 0.72 -17.39 12.44
CA LEU A 167 -0.42 -16.91 11.65
C LEU A 167 -1.56 -17.93 11.63
N SER A 168 -1.25 -19.23 11.59
CA SER A 168 -2.22 -20.31 11.62
C SER A 168 -3.13 -20.28 12.86
N LYS A 169 -2.61 -19.86 14.02
CA LYS A 169 -3.35 -19.68 15.28
C LYS A 169 -4.50 -18.69 15.13
N TRP A 170 -4.39 -17.71 14.23
CA TRP A 170 -5.34 -16.62 14.08
C TRP A 170 -6.40 -16.86 13.00
N GLN A 171 -6.39 -18.00 12.32
CA GLN A 171 -7.30 -18.32 11.21
C GLN A 171 -8.77 -18.18 11.61
N ASP A 172 -9.18 -18.87 12.68
CA ASP A 172 -10.58 -18.87 13.10
C ASP A 172 -11.03 -17.49 13.62
N SER A 173 -10.13 -16.77 14.31
CA SER A 173 -10.39 -15.40 14.77
C SER A 173 -10.60 -14.44 13.61
N LEU A 174 -9.82 -14.59 12.54
CA LEU A 174 -9.98 -13.78 11.32
C LEU A 174 -11.31 -14.08 10.62
N LEU A 175 -11.67 -15.35 10.46
CA LEU A 175 -12.95 -15.75 9.84
C LEU A 175 -14.15 -15.25 10.64
N ASP A 176 -14.11 -15.39 11.96
CA ASP A 176 -15.13 -14.86 12.87
C ASP A 176 -15.24 -13.32 12.77
N TYR A 177 -14.10 -12.64 12.69
CA TYR A 177 -14.09 -11.19 12.51
C TYR A 177 -14.69 -10.76 11.17
N TYR A 178 -14.38 -11.44 10.06
CA TYR A 178 -14.96 -11.12 8.75
C TYR A 178 -16.46 -11.39 8.67
N ASP A 179 -16.95 -12.38 9.40
CA ASP A 179 -18.39 -12.67 9.49
C ASP A 179 -19.13 -11.57 10.26
N LYS A 180 -18.61 -11.19 11.42
CA LYS A 180 -19.18 -10.13 12.27
C LYS A 180 -19.05 -8.73 11.66
N ASN A 181 -18.05 -8.48 10.80
CA ASN A 181 -17.75 -7.19 10.19
C ASN A 181 -17.84 -7.29 8.66
N ALA A 182 -19.07 -7.35 8.15
CA ALA A 182 -19.34 -7.62 6.74
C ALA A 182 -18.64 -6.64 5.77
N ASP A 183 -18.44 -5.40 6.19
CA ASP A 183 -17.87 -4.31 5.40
C ASP A 183 -16.35 -4.08 5.61
N PHE A 184 -15.71 -4.91 6.43
CA PHE A 184 -14.28 -4.78 6.72
C PHE A 184 -13.41 -4.88 5.46
N ILE A 185 -13.72 -5.81 4.56
CA ILE A 185 -13.01 -5.98 3.28
C ILE A 185 -13.95 -5.59 2.13
N SER A 186 -13.50 -4.68 1.29
CA SER A 186 -14.24 -4.20 0.12
C SER A 186 -13.35 -4.15 -1.14
N PRO A 187 -13.94 -4.30 -2.33
CA PRO A 187 -15.31 -4.70 -2.65
C PRO A 187 -15.59 -6.17 -2.33
N LYS A 188 -16.84 -6.61 -2.47
CA LYS A 188 -17.29 -7.96 -2.11
C LYS A 188 -16.50 -9.08 -2.80
N SER A 189 -16.09 -8.89 -4.04
CA SER A 189 -15.25 -9.84 -4.77
C SER A 189 -13.92 -10.08 -4.04
N ARG A 190 -13.31 -9.04 -3.51
CA ARG A 190 -12.05 -9.12 -2.74
C ARG A 190 -12.25 -9.77 -1.38
N LYS A 191 -13.38 -9.50 -0.72
CA LYS A 191 -13.74 -10.22 0.52
C LYS A 191 -13.83 -11.73 0.28
N ASN A 192 -14.50 -12.15 -0.78
CA ASN A 192 -14.66 -13.57 -1.11
C ASN A 192 -13.30 -14.25 -1.40
N GLU A 193 -12.40 -13.57 -2.11
CA GLU A 193 -11.04 -14.03 -2.37
C GLU A 193 -10.27 -14.28 -1.06
N VAL A 194 -10.28 -13.30 -0.16
CA VAL A 194 -9.61 -13.40 1.15
C VAL A 194 -10.19 -14.53 2.00
N ILE A 195 -11.51 -14.62 2.10
CA ILE A 195 -12.18 -15.68 2.88
C ILE A 195 -11.85 -17.07 2.32
N SER A 196 -11.86 -17.22 0.99
CA SER A 196 -11.49 -18.47 0.34
C SER A 196 -10.05 -18.88 0.66
N PHE A 197 -9.12 -17.92 0.59
CA PHE A 197 -7.73 -18.15 0.93
C PHE A 197 -7.54 -18.58 2.39
N VAL A 198 -8.17 -17.86 3.34
CA VAL A 198 -8.06 -18.18 4.78
C VAL A 198 -8.68 -19.54 5.09
N LYS A 199 -9.83 -19.88 4.48
CA LYS A 199 -10.47 -21.21 4.63
C LYS A 199 -9.63 -22.36 4.05
N GLY A 200 -8.73 -22.05 3.11
CA GLY A 200 -7.79 -23.03 2.57
C GLY A 200 -6.70 -23.48 3.56
N GLY A 201 -6.59 -22.81 4.70
CA GLY A 201 -5.62 -23.11 5.76
C GLY A 201 -4.44 -22.11 5.75
N LEU A 202 -4.29 -21.37 6.85
CA LEU A 202 -3.15 -20.47 7.03
C LEU A 202 -1.94 -21.26 7.56
N LYS A 203 -0.78 -20.94 7.01
CA LYS A 203 0.53 -21.42 7.51
C LYS A 203 1.22 -20.30 8.28
N ASP A 204 2.08 -20.65 9.22
CA ASP A 204 2.87 -19.68 9.97
C ASP A 204 3.79 -18.91 9.04
N LEU A 205 3.92 -17.62 9.31
CA LEU A 205 4.60 -16.67 8.44
C LEU A 205 6.03 -16.42 8.92
N SER A 206 7.02 -16.68 8.06
CA SER A 206 8.40 -16.27 8.31
C SER A 206 8.53 -14.75 8.32
N ILE A 207 8.95 -14.17 9.45
CA ILE A 207 8.96 -12.72 9.71
C ILE A 207 10.33 -12.15 10.00
N SER A 208 11.41 -12.88 9.71
CA SER A 208 12.77 -12.34 9.75
C SER A 208 13.64 -12.88 8.62
N ARG A 209 14.77 -12.22 8.37
CA ARG A 209 15.75 -12.59 7.34
C ARG A 209 17.16 -12.40 7.88
N LYS A 210 18.07 -13.28 7.43
CA LYS A 210 19.53 -13.17 7.66
C LYS A 210 20.30 -12.85 6.37
N ALA A 211 19.67 -13.04 5.21
CA ALA A 211 20.31 -12.91 3.89
C ALA A 211 20.73 -11.47 3.53
N PHE A 212 20.24 -10.45 4.24
CA PHE A 212 20.59 -9.04 4.04
C PHE A 212 20.58 -8.27 5.35
N SER A 213 21.20 -7.09 5.35
CA SER A 213 21.39 -6.27 6.56
C SER A 213 20.58 -4.98 6.59
N TRP A 214 20.04 -4.54 5.44
CA TRP A 214 19.28 -3.30 5.33
C TRP A 214 17.83 -3.48 5.76
N GLY A 215 17.52 -3.06 6.99
CA GLY A 215 16.20 -3.15 7.60
C GLY A 215 16.28 -2.98 9.10
N ILE A 216 15.14 -3.12 9.78
CA ILE A 216 15.03 -2.99 11.22
C ILE A 216 15.52 -4.28 11.87
N LYS A 217 16.45 -4.16 12.80
CA LYS A 217 17.01 -5.31 13.51
C LYS A 217 16.01 -5.87 14.51
N VAL A 218 15.97 -7.22 14.58
CA VAL A 218 15.20 -7.93 15.61
C VAL A 218 15.77 -7.55 16.99
N PRO A 219 14.92 -7.16 17.96
CA PRO A 219 15.36 -6.99 19.34
C PRO A 219 16.04 -8.25 19.87
N ASP A 220 17.11 -8.10 20.60
CA ASP A 220 17.90 -9.17 21.23
C ASP A 220 18.57 -10.18 20.27
N ASN A 221 18.33 -10.07 18.94
CA ASN A 221 18.99 -10.88 17.92
C ASN A 221 19.30 -10.05 16.64
N PRO A 222 20.32 -9.18 16.68
CA PRO A 222 20.62 -8.25 15.58
C PRO A 222 21.15 -8.89 14.30
N ASP A 223 21.41 -10.20 14.30
CA ASP A 223 21.75 -10.95 13.08
C ASP A 223 20.56 -11.09 12.14
N HIS A 224 19.34 -10.96 12.69
CA HIS A 224 18.11 -10.96 11.92
C HIS A 224 17.60 -9.55 11.63
N VAL A 225 17.03 -9.38 10.46
CA VAL A 225 16.27 -8.20 10.03
C VAL A 225 14.79 -8.55 10.04
N ILE A 226 13.96 -7.68 10.58
CA ILE A 226 12.49 -7.85 10.57
C ILE A 226 11.98 -7.86 9.13
N TYR A 227 11.08 -8.80 8.84
CA TYR A 227 10.49 -8.97 7.52
C TYR A 227 9.69 -7.74 7.06
N VAL A 228 9.87 -7.42 5.78
CA VAL A 228 9.36 -6.20 5.17
C VAL A 228 7.87 -5.94 5.42
N TRP A 229 7.01 -6.96 5.45
CA TRP A 229 5.58 -6.76 5.67
C TRP A 229 5.20 -6.46 7.12
N LEU A 230 5.89 -7.01 8.12
CA LEU A 230 5.69 -6.59 9.51
C LEU A 230 6.19 -5.16 9.71
N ASP A 231 7.33 -4.83 9.11
CA ASP A 231 7.88 -3.48 9.05
C ASP A 231 6.89 -2.53 8.36
N ALA A 232 6.61 -2.78 7.08
CA ALA A 232 5.79 -1.88 6.26
C ALA A 232 4.40 -1.63 6.86
N LEU A 233 3.66 -2.69 7.29
CA LEU A 233 2.30 -2.53 7.80
C LEU A 233 2.22 -1.74 9.11
N THR A 234 3.28 -1.75 9.90
CA THR A 234 3.36 -0.98 11.14
C THR A 234 3.36 0.54 10.92
N ASN A 235 3.61 1.02 9.68
CA ASN A 235 3.56 2.45 9.36
C ASN A 235 2.25 3.11 9.79
N TYR A 236 1.13 2.41 9.67
CA TYR A 236 -0.20 2.94 9.95
C TYR A 236 -0.43 3.36 11.39
N ILE A 237 0.27 2.75 12.34
CA ILE A 237 0.22 3.12 13.76
C ILE A 237 1.43 3.95 14.19
N SER A 238 2.60 3.75 13.57
CA SER A 238 3.79 4.54 13.89
C SER A 238 3.63 6.02 13.51
N ALA A 239 2.90 6.31 12.43
CA ALA A 239 2.54 7.67 12.05
C ALA A 239 1.65 8.38 13.08
N LEU A 240 0.98 7.62 13.96
CA LEU A 240 0.15 8.11 15.05
C LEU A 240 0.85 8.04 16.42
N ASN A 241 2.18 7.90 16.43
CA ASN A 241 3.03 7.85 17.63
C ASN A 241 2.79 6.64 18.55
N TYR A 242 2.18 5.54 18.04
CA TYR A 242 2.16 4.28 18.80
C TYR A 242 3.62 3.86 19.14
N PRO A 243 3.92 3.34 20.34
CA PRO A 243 3.02 2.75 21.31
C PRO A 243 2.42 3.70 22.36
N ASP A 244 2.59 5.01 22.26
CA ASP A 244 1.90 5.91 23.18
C ASP A 244 0.39 5.95 22.85
N ILE A 245 -0.36 5.03 23.46
CA ILE A 245 -1.83 4.97 23.32
C ILE A 245 -2.54 6.23 23.87
N ASN A 246 -1.82 7.08 24.62
CA ASN A 246 -2.32 8.34 25.15
C ASN A 246 -2.05 9.52 24.23
N ASP A 247 -1.23 9.34 23.19
CA ASP A 247 -0.99 10.36 22.18
C ASP A 247 -2.28 10.84 21.55
N ILE A 248 -2.35 12.14 21.29
CA ILE A 248 -3.55 12.80 20.77
C ILE A 248 -3.91 12.30 19.36
N LEU A 249 -2.90 11.98 18.52
CA LEU A 249 -3.13 11.46 17.16
C LEU A 249 -3.66 10.04 17.23
N PHE A 250 -3.05 9.18 18.05
CA PHE A 250 -3.51 7.80 18.20
C PHE A 250 -4.94 7.73 18.72
N LYS A 251 -5.25 8.42 19.82
CA LYS A 251 -6.62 8.47 20.39
C LYS A 251 -7.66 9.00 19.43
N LYS A 252 -7.28 9.95 18.59
CA LYS A 252 -8.20 10.64 17.70
C LYS A 252 -8.44 9.86 16.40
N PHE A 253 -7.41 9.24 15.85
CA PHE A 253 -7.45 8.70 14.49
C PHE A 253 -7.37 7.18 14.42
N TRP A 254 -6.86 6.48 15.46
CA TRP A 254 -6.92 5.03 15.44
C TRP A 254 -8.21 4.53 16.09
N PRO A 255 -8.89 3.52 15.52
CA PRO A 255 -8.54 2.75 14.32
C PRO A 255 -8.76 3.53 13.00
N ALA A 256 -7.93 3.22 11.99
CA ALA A 256 -8.04 3.82 10.68
C ALA A 256 -9.42 3.57 10.06
N SER A 257 -10.02 4.62 9.47
CA SER A 257 -11.32 4.52 8.80
C SER A 257 -11.24 3.69 7.54
N VAL A 258 -10.13 3.81 6.78
CA VAL A 258 -9.89 2.99 5.59
C VAL A 258 -8.40 2.92 5.23
N HIS A 259 -7.92 1.70 4.98
CA HIS A 259 -6.71 1.45 4.23
C HIS A 259 -7.09 1.25 2.76
N LEU A 260 -6.74 2.21 1.90
CA LEU A 260 -6.99 2.15 0.46
C LEU A 260 -5.74 1.60 -0.23
N ILE A 261 -5.85 0.44 -0.85
CA ILE A 261 -4.70 -0.32 -1.36
C ILE A 261 -4.98 -0.90 -2.75
N GLY A 262 -3.93 -1.26 -3.48
CA GLY A 262 -4.06 -2.09 -4.68
C GLY A 262 -4.45 -3.54 -4.33
N LYS A 263 -5.18 -4.18 -5.23
CA LYS A 263 -5.64 -5.58 -5.04
C LYS A 263 -4.50 -6.59 -4.86
N ASP A 264 -3.33 -6.31 -5.40
CA ASP A 264 -2.12 -7.13 -5.35
C ASP A 264 -1.55 -7.30 -3.95
N ILE A 265 -1.78 -6.32 -3.06
CA ILE A 265 -1.32 -6.37 -1.66
C ILE A 265 -2.46 -6.60 -0.66
N LEU A 266 -3.61 -7.06 -1.15
CA LEU A 266 -4.80 -7.27 -0.34
C LEU A 266 -4.57 -8.28 0.80
N ARG A 267 -3.89 -9.41 0.52
CA ARG A 267 -3.64 -10.46 1.53
C ARG A 267 -2.86 -9.92 2.73
N PHE A 268 -1.87 -9.07 2.49
CA PHE A 268 -1.06 -8.48 3.56
C PHE A 268 -1.90 -7.57 4.47
N HIS A 269 -2.80 -6.77 3.90
CA HIS A 269 -3.63 -5.82 4.65
C HIS A 269 -4.88 -6.43 5.26
N ALA A 270 -5.41 -7.48 4.65
CA ALA A 270 -6.65 -8.11 5.12
C ALA A 270 -6.42 -9.34 5.99
N ILE A 271 -5.24 -9.98 5.95
CA ILE A 271 -4.91 -11.18 6.72
C ILE A 271 -3.77 -10.90 7.70
N TYR A 272 -2.56 -10.53 7.20
CA TYR A 272 -1.38 -10.40 8.07
C TYR A 272 -1.53 -9.23 9.05
N TRP A 273 -1.92 -8.06 8.55
CA TRP A 273 -2.09 -6.88 9.39
C TRP A 273 -3.13 -7.08 10.50
N PRO A 274 -4.37 -7.55 10.23
CA PRO A 274 -5.31 -7.89 11.29
C PRO A 274 -4.77 -8.93 12.28
N ALA A 275 -4.07 -9.96 11.82
CA ALA A 275 -3.50 -10.97 12.70
C ALA A 275 -2.43 -10.39 13.65
N PHE A 276 -1.52 -9.55 13.13
CA PHE A 276 -0.55 -8.84 13.99
C PHE A 276 -1.21 -7.94 15.03
N LEU A 277 -2.24 -7.19 14.61
CA LEU A 277 -3.00 -6.33 15.53
C LEU A 277 -3.76 -7.12 16.58
N MET A 278 -4.42 -8.22 16.21
CA MET A 278 -5.10 -9.10 17.16
C MET A 278 -4.12 -9.68 18.19
N ALA A 279 -2.97 -10.17 17.72
CA ALA A 279 -1.92 -10.72 18.56
C ALA A 279 -1.35 -9.68 19.54
N ALA A 280 -1.20 -8.44 19.09
CA ALA A 280 -0.76 -7.32 19.94
C ALA A 280 -1.91 -6.65 20.71
N LYS A 281 -3.16 -7.13 20.61
CA LYS A 281 -4.36 -6.59 21.28
C LYS A 281 -4.64 -5.12 20.90
N ILE A 282 -4.32 -4.75 19.65
CA ILE A 282 -4.59 -3.43 19.09
C ILE A 282 -5.91 -3.50 18.30
N PRO A 283 -6.81 -2.50 18.40
CA PRO A 283 -8.02 -2.45 17.59
C PRO A 283 -7.72 -2.53 16.09
N LEU A 284 -8.56 -3.22 15.32
CA LEU A 284 -8.39 -3.35 13.88
C LEU A 284 -8.90 -2.10 13.15
N PRO A 285 -8.37 -1.78 11.94
CA PRO A 285 -8.92 -0.75 11.08
C PRO A 285 -10.39 -1.07 10.73
N VAL A 286 -11.17 -0.04 10.44
CA VAL A 286 -12.60 -0.20 10.13
C VAL A 286 -12.79 -0.86 8.76
N LYS A 287 -11.92 -0.51 7.79
CA LYS A 287 -12.04 -1.02 6.42
C LYS A 287 -10.70 -1.16 5.71
N VAL A 288 -10.57 -2.24 4.94
CA VAL A 288 -9.55 -2.42 3.90
C VAL A 288 -10.25 -2.42 2.54
N TYR A 289 -9.90 -1.46 1.68
CA TYR A 289 -10.47 -1.35 0.35
C TYR A 289 -9.42 -1.64 -0.72
N GLY A 290 -9.59 -2.75 -1.43
CA GLY A 290 -8.70 -3.17 -2.53
C GLY A 290 -9.21 -2.66 -3.89
N HIS A 291 -8.57 -1.64 -4.46
CA HIS A 291 -8.88 -1.17 -5.81
C HIS A 291 -8.19 -2.01 -6.89
N GLY A 292 -8.70 -1.94 -8.12
CA GLY A 292 -8.13 -2.61 -9.28
C GLY A 292 -6.87 -1.93 -9.83
N TRP A 293 -6.30 -2.52 -10.86
CA TRP A 293 -5.13 -1.98 -11.56
C TRP A 293 -5.51 -0.94 -12.60
N ILE A 294 -4.57 -0.06 -12.89
CA ILE A 294 -4.62 0.78 -14.09
C ILE A 294 -3.93 0.04 -15.23
N LEU A 295 -4.68 -0.18 -16.31
CA LEU A 295 -4.24 -0.88 -17.51
C LEU A 295 -4.05 0.14 -18.65
N SER A 296 -3.23 -0.21 -19.63
CA SER A 296 -3.09 0.51 -20.89
C SER A 296 -3.21 -0.47 -22.03
N GLY A 297 -4.27 -0.33 -22.86
CA GLY A 297 -4.56 -1.27 -23.95
C GLY A 297 -4.92 -2.68 -23.45
N ASP A 298 -5.72 -2.78 -22.39
CA ASP A 298 -6.14 -4.03 -21.72
C ASP A 298 -4.99 -4.84 -21.07
N GLU A 299 -3.79 -4.28 -21.03
CA GLU A 299 -2.62 -4.90 -20.42
C GLU A 299 -2.09 -4.09 -19.23
N LYS A 300 -1.48 -4.79 -18.26
CA LYS A 300 -0.74 -4.13 -17.18
C LYS A 300 0.40 -3.31 -17.76
N MET A 301 0.50 -2.05 -17.36
CA MET A 301 1.59 -1.18 -17.75
C MET A 301 2.93 -1.75 -17.31
N SER A 302 3.88 -1.87 -18.24
CA SER A 302 5.25 -2.32 -17.93
C SER A 302 6.28 -1.61 -18.79
N LYS A 303 7.49 -1.40 -18.24
CA LYS A 303 8.60 -0.78 -18.96
C LYS A 303 9.01 -1.59 -20.18
N SER A 304 8.98 -2.93 -20.07
CA SER A 304 9.33 -3.85 -21.16
C SER A 304 8.39 -3.79 -22.35
N LYS A 305 7.13 -3.36 -22.13
CA LYS A 305 6.11 -3.23 -23.20
C LYS A 305 6.03 -1.81 -23.77
N GLY A 306 6.70 -0.82 -23.18
CA GLY A 306 6.67 0.57 -23.64
C GLY A 306 5.29 1.24 -23.53
N ASN A 307 4.35 0.66 -22.76
CA ASN A 307 2.97 1.13 -22.63
C ASN A 307 2.72 1.92 -21.32
N ILE A 308 3.80 2.40 -20.69
CA ILE A 308 3.69 3.22 -19.46
C ILE A 308 3.24 4.63 -19.82
N LEU A 309 2.15 5.06 -19.20
CA LEU A 309 1.77 6.47 -19.17
C LEU A 309 2.41 7.13 -17.94
N ASP A 310 3.31 8.07 -18.18
CA ASP A 310 3.92 8.86 -17.10
C ASP A 310 2.91 9.93 -16.65
N PRO A 311 2.55 9.99 -15.36
CA PRO A 311 1.62 11.00 -14.85
C PRO A 311 2.14 12.42 -15.06
N LEU A 312 3.45 12.65 -15.03
CA LEU A 312 4.04 13.98 -15.21
C LEU A 312 3.89 14.46 -16.67
N ASP A 313 4.07 13.57 -17.64
CA ASP A 313 3.87 13.90 -19.07
C ASP A 313 2.40 14.26 -19.34
N ILE A 314 1.47 13.54 -18.73
CA ILE A 314 0.03 13.84 -18.86
C ILE A 314 -0.28 15.19 -18.21
N ILE A 315 0.25 15.48 -17.02
CA ILE A 315 0.04 16.75 -16.32
C ILE A 315 0.62 17.92 -17.13
N ASN A 316 1.81 17.76 -17.68
CA ASN A 316 2.45 18.79 -18.50
C ASN A 316 1.67 19.10 -19.78
N THR A 317 1.01 18.09 -20.36
CA THR A 317 0.27 18.23 -21.61
C THR A 317 -1.15 18.75 -21.40
N TYR A 318 -1.88 18.21 -20.44
CA TYR A 318 -3.33 18.43 -20.27
C TYR A 318 -3.68 19.15 -18.95
N GLY A 319 -2.74 19.30 -18.02
CA GLY A 319 -2.98 19.85 -16.69
C GLY A 319 -3.34 18.79 -15.65
N LEU A 320 -3.27 19.19 -14.39
CA LEU A 320 -3.52 18.32 -13.24
C LEU A 320 -5.01 17.96 -13.07
N ASP A 321 -5.89 18.96 -13.14
CA ASP A 321 -7.32 18.75 -12.86
C ASP A 321 -7.99 17.82 -13.89
N PRO A 322 -7.71 17.89 -15.20
CA PRO A 322 -8.15 16.88 -16.15
C PRO A 322 -7.70 15.46 -15.82
N LEU A 323 -6.43 15.26 -15.44
CA LEU A 323 -5.93 13.95 -15.03
C LEU A 323 -6.68 13.43 -13.79
N ARG A 324 -6.84 14.26 -12.77
CA ARG A 324 -7.56 13.89 -11.53
C ARG A 324 -9.00 13.51 -11.82
N TYR A 325 -9.71 14.32 -12.61
CA TYR A 325 -11.09 14.07 -13.02
C TYR A 325 -11.21 12.77 -13.80
N TYR A 326 -10.36 12.58 -14.82
CA TYR A 326 -10.34 11.40 -15.67
C TYR A 326 -10.15 10.10 -14.88
N LEU A 327 -9.15 10.03 -14.00
CA LEU A 327 -8.86 8.84 -13.21
C LEU A 327 -10.00 8.48 -12.24
N ILE A 328 -10.70 9.46 -11.70
CA ILE A 328 -11.82 9.22 -10.78
C ILE A 328 -13.08 8.81 -11.55
N LYS A 329 -13.31 9.39 -12.73
CA LYS A 329 -14.52 9.12 -13.53
C LYS A 329 -14.43 7.82 -14.32
N GLU A 330 -13.34 7.63 -15.08
CA GLU A 330 -13.24 6.54 -16.05
C GLU A 330 -12.86 5.20 -15.44
N VAL A 331 -12.17 5.21 -14.31
CA VAL A 331 -11.81 3.99 -13.60
C VAL A 331 -12.92 3.62 -12.62
N SER A 332 -13.68 2.60 -12.96
CA SER A 332 -14.74 2.07 -12.08
C SER A 332 -14.14 1.63 -10.75
N PHE A 333 -14.45 2.35 -9.66
CA PHE A 333 -13.80 2.15 -8.37
C PHE A 333 -13.95 0.71 -7.87
N GLY A 334 -12.81 0.06 -7.60
CA GLY A 334 -12.74 -1.35 -7.17
C GLY A 334 -12.44 -2.33 -8.31
N ASN A 335 -12.62 -1.94 -9.57
CA ASN A 335 -12.31 -2.75 -10.75
C ASN A 335 -11.02 -2.28 -11.42
N ASP A 336 -10.49 -3.11 -12.32
CA ASP A 336 -9.41 -2.68 -13.21
C ASP A 336 -9.94 -1.62 -14.17
N GLY A 337 -9.14 -0.61 -14.47
CA GLY A 337 -9.49 0.48 -15.36
C GLY A 337 -8.50 0.61 -16.50
N ASN A 338 -9.01 0.64 -17.74
CA ASN A 338 -8.20 0.87 -18.92
C ASN A 338 -8.15 2.37 -19.23
N ILE A 339 -6.96 2.94 -19.28
CA ILE A 339 -6.74 4.35 -19.58
C ILE A 339 -5.99 4.53 -20.90
N SER A 340 -6.36 5.58 -21.65
CA SER A 340 -5.68 6.00 -22.87
C SER A 340 -5.72 7.51 -23.04
N LYS A 341 -4.85 8.04 -23.91
CA LYS A 341 -4.84 9.48 -24.23
C LYS A 341 -6.13 9.90 -24.92
N ASP A 342 -6.63 9.12 -25.87
CA ASP A 342 -7.86 9.43 -26.60
C ASP A 342 -9.06 9.56 -25.66
N ARG A 343 -9.22 8.62 -24.71
CA ARG A 343 -10.27 8.68 -23.69
C ARG A 343 -10.12 9.86 -22.74
N LEU A 344 -8.88 10.26 -22.43
CA LEU A 344 -8.62 11.46 -21.64
C LEU A 344 -9.05 12.71 -22.42
N GLU A 345 -8.69 12.83 -23.70
CA GLU A 345 -9.08 13.95 -24.56
C GLU A 345 -10.59 14.03 -24.75
N ASP A 346 -11.26 12.90 -24.98
CA ASP A 346 -12.73 12.83 -25.03
C ASP A 346 -13.36 13.30 -23.72
N CYS A 347 -12.82 12.88 -22.58
CA CYS A 347 -13.31 13.29 -21.26
C CYS A 347 -13.12 14.80 -21.03
N ILE A 348 -11.98 15.37 -21.43
CA ILE A 348 -11.72 16.81 -21.35
C ILE A 348 -12.73 17.59 -22.20
N ASN A 349 -12.90 17.18 -23.46
CA ASN A 349 -13.76 17.89 -24.38
C ASN A 349 -15.24 17.76 -24.04
N SER A 350 -15.73 16.54 -23.74
CA SER A 350 -17.14 16.31 -23.48
C SER A 350 -17.57 16.78 -22.09
N ASP A 351 -16.84 16.41 -21.06
CA ASP A 351 -17.30 16.63 -19.69
C ASP A 351 -16.84 17.97 -19.12
N LEU A 352 -15.54 18.29 -19.27
CA LEU A 352 -15.01 19.49 -18.66
C LEU A 352 -15.31 20.73 -19.52
N ALA A 353 -15.08 20.69 -20.82
CA ALA A 353 -15.33 21.84 -21.70
C ALA A 353 -16.82 21.97 -22.04
N ASN A 354 -17.42 20.97 -22.74
CA ASN A 354 -18.77 21.11 -23.29
C ASN A 354 -19.88 20.97 -22.26
N ASN A 355 -19.69 20.21 -21.18
CA ASN A 355 -20.70 20.07 -20.13
C ASN A 355 -20.49 21.09 -19.01
N TYR A 356 -19.47 20.89 -18.18
CA TYR A 356 -19.21 21.71 -16.99
C TYR A 356 -18.83 23.16 -17.35
N GLY A 357 -17.93 23.34 -18.32
CA GLY A 357 -17.49 24.66 -18.78
C GLY A 357 -18.66 25.49 -19.35
N ASN A 358 -19.52 24.90 -20.20
CA ASN A 358 -20.71 25.56 -20.71
C ASN A 358 -21.71 25.91 -19.60
N LEU A 359 -21.88 25.04 -18.60
CA LEU A 359 -22.73 25.35 -17.44
C LEU A 359 -22.19 26.58 -16.70
N CYS A 360 -20.91 26.61 -16.36
CA CYS A 360 -20.27 27.73 -15.70
C CYS A 360 -20.42 29.02 -16.52
N GLN A 361 -20.12 28.98 -17.81
CA GLN A 361 -20.24 30.14 -18.71
C GLN A 361 -21.66 30.67 -18.75
N ARG A 362 -22.69 29.85 -18.88
CA ARG A 362 -24.09 30.24 -18.91
C ARG A 362 -24.54 30.87 -17.58
N VAL A 363 -24.16 30.28 -16.46
CA VAL A 363 -24.52 30.80 -15.12
C VAL A 363 -23.86 32.14 -14.84
N THR A 364 -22.56 32.27 -15.12
CA THR A 364 -21.83 33.51 -14.88
C THR A 364 -22.32 34.66 -15.80
N ALA A 365 -22.51 34.36 -17.10
CA ALA A 365 -23.05 35.37 -18.04
C ALA A 365 -24.48 35.80 -17.69
N PHE A 366 -25.32 34.86 -17.18
CA PHE A 366 -26.66 35.20 -16.71
C PHE A 366 -26.60 36.08 -15.45
N ALA A 367 -25.74 35.73 -14.47
CA ALA A 367 -25.59 36.54 -13.27
C ALA A 367 -25.05 37.93 -13.58
N GLU A 368 -24.03 38.08 -14.43
CA GLU A 368 -23.48 39.37 -14.86
C GLU A 368 -24.54 40.27 -15.51
N LYS A 369 -25.47 39.68 -16.29
CA LYS A 369 -26.51 40.43 -16.99
C LYS A 369 -27.68 40.82 -16.09
N ASN A 370 -27.98 40.06 -15.04
CA ASN A 370 -29.25 40.21 -14.27
C ASN A 370 -29.06 40.51 -12.79
N CYS A 371 -27.83 40.49 -12.28
CA CYS A 371 -27.49 40.83 -10.89
C CYS A 371 -26.49 41.96 -10.82
#